data_a1335a8b2f710a6fdb73b382dbf0d0bc
#
_entry.id   a1335a8b2f710a6fdb73b382dbf0d0bc
#
_cell.length_a   1.000
_cell.length_b   1.000
_cell.length_c   1.000
_cell.angle_alpha   90.00
_cell.angle_beta   90.00
_cell.angle_gamma   90.00
#
_symmetry.space_group_name_H-M   'P 1'
#
loop_
_entity.id
_entity.type
_entity.pdbx_description
1 polymer ?
#
loop_
_entity_poly.entity_id
_entity_poly.type
_entity_poly.pdbx_seq_one_letter_code
_entity_poly.pdbx_strand_id
1 'polypeptide(L)'
;VSHHCLFFDKDFEKHAEEIYSTPRWPSEPLFYASFTSKSDETVAPKGHENMFLLMPTAPDLEDNKIIRERYFELIISRLEKLTNQNIKDHIVYKKSYAIRDFKKDYHSFKGNAYGLANTLFQTAILKPSLRNKKIKNLFFCGQLTVPGPGVPPSLISGNVVANELIKDIS
;
A
#
# COMPACT_ATOMS: atom_id res chain seq x y z
N VAL A 1 3.33 -14.34 -17.49
CA VAL A 1 3.49 -13.16 -16.61
C VAL A 1 4.82 -13.23 -15.89
N SER A 2 5.43 -12.08 -15.63
CA SER A 2 6.65 -11.96 -14.84
C SER A 2 6.32 -11.87 -13.35
N HIS A 3 7.34 -11.98 -12.47
CA HIS A 3 7.17 -11.81 -11.03
C HIS A 3 6.47 -10.48 -10.69
N HIS A 4 6.89 -9.38 -11.31
CA HIS A 4 6.28 -8.07 -11.16
C HIS A 4 5.63 -7.62 -12.47
N CYS A 5 4.37 -7.25 -12.43
CA CYS A 5 3.62 -6.74 -13.58
C CYS A 5 2.85 -5.48 -13.20
N LEU A 6 2.99 -4.44 -14.01
CA LEU A 6 2.22 -3.20 -13.90
C LEU A 6 1.22 -3.15 -15.05
N PHE A 7 -0.04 -2.96 -14.73
CA PHE A 7 -1.14 -2.87 -15.70
C PHE A 7 -1.57 -1.42 -15.84
N PHE A 8 -0.98 -0.75 -16.82
CA PHE A 8 -1.23 0.65 -17.20
C PHE A 8 -1.95 0.74 -18.55
N ASP A 9 -2.93 -0.14 -18.74
CA ASP A 9 -3.75 -0.25 -19.96
C ASP A 9 -4.97 0.70 -19.97
N LYS A 10 -5.05 1.58 -18.99
CA LYS A 10 -6.10 2.59 -18.82
C LYS A 10 -5.50 3.98 -18.59
N ASP A 11 -6.36 4.99 -18.60
CA ASP A 11 -5.96 6.38 -18.43
C ASP A 11 -5.38 6.64 -17.03
N PHE A 12 -4.09 6.99 -16.98
CA PHE A 12 -3.37 7.28 -15.76
C PHE A 12 -3.85 8.57 -15.08
N GLU A 13 -4.07 9.64 -15.87
CA GLU A 13 -4.47 10.95 -15.34
C GLU A 13 -5.86 10.87 -14.70
N LYS A 14 -6.78 10.16 -15.34
CA LYS A 14 -8.11 9.90 -14.78
C LYS A 14 -8.03 9.15 -13.45
N HIS A 15 -7.20 8.12 -13.35
CA HIS A 15 -7.03 7.38 -12.09
C HIS A 15 -6.40 8.26 -11.01
N ALA A 16 -5.40 9.07 -11.35
CA ALA A 16 -4.78 10.02 -10.43
C ALA A 16 -5.79 11.08 -9.94
N GLU A 17 -6.63 11.61 -10.84
CA GLU A 17 -7.72 12.52 -10.46
C GLU A 17 -8.67 11.88 -9.44
N GLU A 18 -9.07 10.63 -9.65
CA GLU A 18 -9.98 9.88 -8.76
C GLU A 18 -9.36 9.58 -7.38
N ILE A 19 -8.03 9.65 -7.25
CA ILE A 19 -7.33 9.50 -5.97
C ILE A 19 -7.14 10.86 -5.26
N TYR A 20 -6.67 11.88 -5.99
CA TYR A 20 -6.13 13.09 -5.39
C TYR A 20 -7.07 14.30 -5.47
N SER A 21 -7.76 14.49 -6.59
CA SER A 21 -8.56 15.69 -6.86
C SER A 21 -10.03 15.50 -6.56
N THR A 22 -10.58 14.36 -6.95
CA THR A 22 -11.99 14.00 -6.76
C THR A 22 -12.09 12.60 -6.14
N PRO A 23 -11.75 12.45 -4.83
CA PRO A 23 -11.64 11.17 -4.17
C PRO A 23 -12.87 10.28 -4.34
N ARG A 24 -12.69 9.17 -5.03
CA ARG A 24 -13.70 8.13 -5.25
C ARG A 24 -13.04 6.80 -5.57
N TRP A 25 -13.81 5.72 -5.53
CA TRP A 25 -13.36 4.44 -6.04
C TRP A 25 -13.11 4.55 -7.54
N PRO A 26 -11.91 4.14 -8.03
CA PRO A 26 -11.52 4.37 -9.42
C PRO A 26 -12.43 3.63 -10.40
N SER A 27 -12.87 4.33 -11.45
CA SER A 27 -13.77 3.78 -12.46
C SER A 27 -13.08 2.75 -13.35
N GLU A 28 -11.81 2.99 -13.68
CA GLU A 28 -10.94 2.12 -14.50
C GLU A 28 -9.56 1.99 -13.84
N PRO A 29 -9.45 1.22 -12.72
CA PRO A 29 -8.25 1.24 -11.91
C PRO A 29 -7.03 0.72 -12.66
N LEU A 30 -5.89 1.37 -12.51
CA LEU A 30 -4.59 0.79 -12.75
C LEU A 30 -4.22 -0.08 -11.57
N PHE A 31 -3.48 -1.15 -11.79
CA PHE A 31 -3.09 -2.04 -10.72
C PHE A 31 -1.72 -2.70 -10.96
N TYR A 32 -1.15 -3.13 -9.87
CA TYR A 32 0.08 -3.92 -9.84
C TYR A 32 -0.26 -5.35 -9.45
N ALA A 33 0.40 -6.31 -10.09
CA ALA A 33 0.35 -7.71 -9.70
C ALA A 33 1.76 -8.25 -9.42
N SER A 34 1.90 -8.97 -8.32
CA SER A 34 3.13 -9.69 -7.97
C SER A 34 2.84 -11.19 -7.88
N PHE A 35 3.67 -11.97 -8.57
CA PHE A 35 3.63 -13.43 -8.61
C PHE A 35 4.93 -13.95 -7.98
N THR A 36 5.04 -13.84 -6.66
CA THR A 36 6.28 -14.17 -5.93
C THR A 36 6.72 -15.61 -6.12
N SER A 37 5.78 -16.54 -6.29
CA SER A 37 6.05 -17.96 -6.59
C SER A 37 6.79 -18.20 -7.91
N LYS A 38 6.86 -17.20 -8.81
CA LYS A 38 7.68 -17.28 -10.03
C LYS A 38 9.20 -17.22 -9.78
N SER A 39 9.60 -16.76 -8.61
CA SER A 39 11.01 -16.59 -8.22
C SER A 39 11.37 -17.34 -6.94
N ASP A 40 10.37 -17.73 -6.15
CA ASP A 40 10.56 -18.39 -4.85
C ASP A 40 9.50 -19.48 -4.69
N GLU A 41 9.94 -20.73 -4.78
CA GLU A 41 9.06 -21.91 -4.66
C GLU A 41 8.54 -22.13 -3.23
N THR A 42 9.09 -21.44 -2.24
CA THR A 42 8.72 -21.63 -0.81
C THR A 42 7.46 -20.87 -0.40
N VAL A 43 6.99 -19.90 -1.22
CA VAL A 43 5.88 -19.00 -0.87
C VAL A 43 4.51 -19.50 -1.30
N ALA A 44 4.44 -20.67 -1.96
CA ALA A 44 3.20 -21.34 -2.32
C ALA A 44 3.34 -22.88 -2.20
N PRO A 45 2.27 -23.62 -1.92
CA PRO A 45 2.30 -25.07 -1.98
C PRO A 45 2.64 -25.56 -3.40
N LYS A 46 3.22 -26.75 -3.50
CA LYS A 46 3.57 -27.35 -4.80
C LYS A 46 2.35 -27.38 -5.74
N GLY A 47 2.54 -26.89 -6.95
CA GLY A 47 1.47 -26.80 -7.98
C GLY A 47 0.51 -25.62 -7.79
N HIS A 48 0.78 -24.72 -6.86
CA HIS A 48 0.02 -23.50 -6.64
C HIS A 48 0.87 -22.26 -6.92
N GLU A 49 0.20 -21.14 -7.15
CA GLU A 49 0.80 -19.82 -7.33
C GLU A 49 0.33 -18.88 -6.23
N ASN A 50 1.23 -17.99 -5.80
CA ASN A 50 0.90 -16.86 -4.96
C ASN A 50 0.75 -15.61 -5.82
N MET A 51 -0.40 -14.95 -5.71
CA MET A 51 -0.68 -13.71 -6.45
C MET A 51 -1.09 -12.60 -5.48
N PHE A 52 -0.37 -11.51 -5.49
CA PHE A 52 -0.70 -10.28 -4.78
C PHE A 52 -1.15 -9.22 -5.78
N LEU A 53 -2.32 -8.64 -5.56
CA LEU A 53 -2.87 -7.56 -6.38
C LEU A 53 -2.96 -6.28 -5.54
N LEU A 54 -2.45 -5.19 -6.06
CA LEU A 54 -2.49 -3.87 -5.44
C LEU A 54 -3.12 -2.85 -6.38
N MET A 55 -4.15 -2.20 -5.90
CA MET A 55 -4.84 -1.11 -6.59
C MET A 55 -4.75 0.15 -5.72
N PRO A 56 -4.13 1.23 -6.20
CA PRO A 56 -4.15 2.52 -5.51
C PRO A 56 -5.57 3.08 -5.39
N THR A 57 -5.92 3.60 -4.22
CA THR A 57 -7.22 4.23 -3.95
C THR A 57 -7.06 5.47 -3.07
N ALA A 58 -8.02 6.37 -3.12
CA ALA A 58 -8.10 7.46 -2.15
C ALA A 58 -8.35 6.92 -0.74
N PRO A 59 -7.87 7.61 0.31
CA PRO A 59 -8.25 7.29 1.69
C PRO A 59 -9.70 7.71 1.97
N ASP A 60 -10.25 7.20 3.08
CA ASP A 60 -11.57 7.55 3.63
C ASP A 60 -12.80 7.19 2.77
N LEU A 61 -12.62 6.40 1.74
CA LEU A 61 -13.73 5.89 0.95
C LEU A 61 -14.56 4.87 1.74
N GLU A 62 -15.83 4.75 1.39
CA GLU A 62 -16.65 3.65 1.90
C GLU A 62 -16.01 2.30 1.52
N ASP A 63 -15.88 1.42 2.49
CA ASP A 63 -15.27 0.11 2.32
C ASP A 63 -16.17 -0.97 2.94
N ASN A 64 -16.76 -1.78 2.09
CA ASN A 64 -17.61 -2.90 2.48
C ASN A 64 -17.37 -4.12 1.59
N LYS A 65 -17.96 -5.25 1.96
CA LYS A 65 -17.79 -6.52 1.25
C LYS A 65 -18.22 -6.45 -0.23
N ILE A 66 -19.28 -5.70 -0.53
CA ILE A 66 -19.83 -5.58 -1.89
C ILE A 66 -18.85 -4.83 -2.79
N ILE A 67 -18.31 -3.72 -2.30
CA ILE A 67 -17.31 -2.93 -3.02
C ILE A 67 -16.05 -3.75 -3.27
N ARG A 68 -15.53 -4.45 -2.26
CA ARG A 68 -14.35 -5.29 -2.40
C ARG A 68 -14.55 -6.40 -3.42
N GLU A 69 -15.70 -7.05 -3.41
CA GLU A 69 -16.02 -8.10 -4.37
C GLU A 69 -16.12 -7.54 -5.80
N ARG A 70 -16.79 -6.40 -5.97
CA ARG A 70 -16.87 -5.72 -7.26
C ARG A 70 -15.49 -5.43 -7.86
N TYR A 71 -14.56 -4.89 -7.05
CA TYR A 71 -13.21 -4.55 -7.53
C TYR A 71 -12.35 -5.79 -7.75
N PHE A 72 -12.52 -6.81 -6.93
CA PHE A 72 -11.91 -8.11 -7.17
C PHE A 72 -12.32 -8.68 -8.55
N GLU A 73 -13.62 -8.75 -8.83
CA GLU A 73 -14.14 -9.23 -10.10
C GLU A 73 -13.63 -8.40 -11.29
N LEU A 74 -13.64 -7.07 -11.14
CA LEU A 74 -13.15 -6.16 -12.17
C LEU A 74 -11.67 -6.40 -12.50
N ILE A 75 -10.83 -6.54 -11.48
CA ILE A 75 -9.38 -6.73 -11.66
C ILE A 75 -9.08 -8.13 -12.21
N ILE A 76 -9.71 -9.17 -11.67
CA ILE A 76 -9.49 -10.55 -12.14
C ILE A 76 -9.95 -10.72 -13.59
N SER A 77 -11.15 -10.27 -13.94
CA SER A 77 -11.65 -10.36 -15.32
C SER A 77 -10.74 -9.64 -16.32
N ARG A 78 -10.19 -8.51 -15.88
CA ARG A 78 -9.25 -7.73 -16.70
C ARG A 78 -7.89 -8.42 -16.83
N LEU A 79 -7.39 -8.99 -15.74
CA LEU A 79 -6.16 -9.77 -15.75
C LEU A 79 -6.28 -11.00 -16.64
N GLU A 80 -7.36 -11.75 -16.55
CA GLU A 80 -7.66 -12.89 -17.43
C GLU A 80 -7.65 -12.50 -18.90
N LYS A 81 -8.33 -11.39 -19.23
CA LYS A 81 -8.35 -10.87 -20.61
C LYS A 81 -6.96 -10.47 -21.11
N LEU A 82 -6.17 -9.78 -20.30
CA LEU A 82 -4.84 -9.28 -20.69
C LEU A 82 -3.80 -10.41 -20.77
N THR A 83 -3.94 -11.45 -19.97
CA THR A 83 -3.04 -12.60 -19.93
C THR A 83 -3.51 -13.78 -20.79
N ASN A 84 -4.75 -13.75 -21.26
CA ASN A 84 -5.42 -14.86 -21.93
C ASN A 84 -5.39 -16.16 -21.11
N GLN A 85 -5.67 -16.04 -19.79
CA GLN A 85 -5.65 -17.16 -18.85
C GLN A 85 -6.92 -17.19 -18.02
N ASN A 86 -7.44 -18.39 -17.74
CA ASN A 86 -8.50 -18.59 -16.76
C ASN A 86 -7.86 -18.62 -15.36
N ILE A 87 -8.12 -17.61 -14.55
CA ILE A 87 -7.57 -17.48 -13.21
C ILE A 87 -8.65 -17.71 -12.16
N LYS A 88 -9.84 -17.15 -12.38
CA LYS A 88 -10.91 -17.13 -11.41
C LYS A 88 -11.32 -18.53 -10.92
N ASP A 89 -11.45 -19.47 -11.82
CA ASP A 89 -11.86 -20.84 -11.51
C ASP A 89 -10.78 -21.65 -10.75
N HIS A 90 -9.55 -21.12 -10.70
CA HIS A 90 -8.41 -21.76 -10.01
C HIS A 90 -8.07 -21.10 -8.67
N ILE A 91 -8.88 -20.13 -8.21
CA ILE A 91 -8.64 -19.45 -6.94
C ILE A 91 -9.09 -20.35 -5.78
N VAL A 92 -8.14 -20.87 -5.01
CA VAL A 92 -8.39 -21.69 -3.82
C VAL A 92 -8.50 -20.88 -2.54
N TYR A 93 -7.91 -19.69 -2.50
CA TYR A 93 -7.94 -18.78 -1.36
C TYR A 93 -7.90 -17.32 -1.81
N LYS A 94 -8.69 -16.48 -1.15
CA LYS A 94 -8.75 -15.04 -1.40
C LYS A 94 -8.85 -14.26 -0.10
N LYS A 95 -8.02 -13.24 0.06
CA LYS A 95 -8.12 -12.26 1.14
C LYS A 95 -7.99 -10.86 0.56
N SER A 96 -8.88 -9.96 0.94
CA SER A 96 -8.77 -8.53 0.64
C SER A 96 -8.35 -7.76 1.89
N TYR A 97 -7.59 -6.69 1.71
CA TYR A 97 -7.17 -5.78 2.74
C TYR A 97 -7.32 -4.35 2.21
N ALA A 98 -8.08 -3.50 2.90
CA ALA A 98 -8.40 -2.18 2.40
C ALA A 98 -8.61 -1.17 3.56
N ILE A 99 -9.26 -0.06 3.30
CA ILE A 99 -9.39 1.11 4.18
C ILE A 99 -9.83 0.75 5.61
N ARG A 100 -10.84 -0.10 5.77
CA ARG A 100 -11.32 -0.52 7.10
C ARG A 100 -10.29 -1.33 7.88
N ASP A 101 -9.51 -2.16 7.18
CA ASP A 101 -8.48 -2.98 7.81
C ASP A 101 -7.33 -2.09 8.28
N PHE A 102 -6.89 -1.12 7.46
CA PHE A 102 -5.87 -0.14 7.86
C PHE A 102 -6.33 0.70 9.06
N LYS A 103 -7.61 1.12 9.10
CA LYS A 103 -8.17 1.82 10.28
C LYS A 103 -8.17 0.93 11.52
N LYS A 104 -8.55 -0.33 11.38
CA LYS A 104 -8.68 -1.27 12.50
C LYS A 104 -7.32 -1.72 13.04
N ASP A 105 -6.43 -2.18 12.16
CA ASP A 105 -5.21 -2.90 12.56
C ASP A 105 -4.04 -1.95 12.84
N TYR A 106 -4.00 -0.79 12.17
CA TYR A 106 -2.92 0.20 12.28
C TYR A 106 -3.38 1.55 12.85
N HIS A 107 -4.66 1.72 13.19
CA HIS A 107 -5.23 3.01 13.61
C HIS A 107 -4.90 4.16 12.64
N SER A 108 -4.75 3.81 11.35
CA SER A 108 -4.27 4.77 10.36
C SER A 108 -5.32 5.84 10.08
N PHE A 109 -4.85 7.10 10.00
CA PHE A 109 -5.70 8.23 9.69
C PHE A 109 -6.39 8.04 8.34
N LYS A 110 -7.73 8.04 8.33
CA LYS A 110 -8.54 7.83 7.12
C LYS A 110 -8.28 6.49 6.40
N GLY A 111 -7.65 5.53 7.06
CA GLY A 111 -7.34 4.23 6.47
C GLY A 111 -6.27 4.28 5.38
N ASN A 112 -5.39 5.26 5.41
CA ASN A 112 -4.27 5.32 4.48
C ASN A 112 -3.22 4.23 4.77
N ALA A 113 -2.55 3.76 3.72
CA ALA A 113 -1.52 2.73 3.83
C ALA A 113 -0.11 3.30 4.04
N TYR A 114 0.17 4.48 3.49
CA TYR A 114 1.53 5.05 3.42
C TYR A 114 1.73 6.32 4.26
N GLY A 115 0.70 6.81 4.93
CA GLY A 115 0.76 8.03 5.73
C GLY A 115 0.55 9.29 4.91
N LEU A 116 1.49 10.22 4.97
CA LEU A 116 1.41 11.50 4.26
C LEU A 116 1.43 11.32 2.75
N ALA A 117 0.75 12.21 2.02
CA ALA A 117 0.62 12.14 0.57
C ALA A 117 1.91 12.42 -0.22
N ASN A 118 3.01 12.74 0.45
CA ASN A 118 4.30 13.07 -0.17
C ASN A 118 4.24 14.22 -1.19
N THR A 119 3.31 15.14 -1.00
CA THR A 119 3.31 16.41 -1.72
C THR A 119 4.53 17.24 -1.35
N LEU A 120 4.83 18.31 -2.09
CA LEU A 120 5.98 19.17 -1.84
C LEU A 120 6.08 19.63 -0.35
N PHE A 121 4.93 19.92 0.28
CA PHE A 121 4.86 20.36 1.69
C PHE A 121 4.78 19.22 2.70
N GLN A 122 4.77 17.97 2.26
CA GLN A 122 4.67 16.78 3.12
C GLN A 122 5.82 15.78 2.88
N THR A 123 6.92 16.24 2.29
CA THR A 123 8.05 15.39 1.95
C THR A 123 9.36 15.91 2.56
N ALA A 124 10.39 15.09 2.54
CA ALA A 124 11.74 15.37 3.00
C ALA A 124 11.75 16.06 4.38
N ILE A 125 12.37 17.23 4.48
CA ILE A 125 12.51 18.02 5.72
C ILE A 125 11.19 18.58 6.27
N LEU A 126 10.13 18.57 5.47
CA LEU A 126 8.79 19.03 5.88
C LEU A 126 7.95 17.92 6.52
N LYS A 127 8.46 16.70 6.59
CA LYS A 127 7.84 15.63 7.37
C LYS A 127 7.93 15.92 8.88
N PRO A 128 7.06 15.31 9.69
CA PRO A 128 7.16 15.40 11.15
C PRO A 128 8.56 15.02 11.63
N SER A 129 9.10 15.81 12.54
CA SER A 129 10.42 15.55 13.13
C SER A 129 10.39 14.29 13.99
N LEU A 130 11.54 13.63 14.10
CA LEU A 130 11.71 12.44 14.95
C LEU A 130 11.55 12.75 16.46
N ARG A 131 11.80 13.99 16.88
CA ARG A 131 11.65 14.44 18.27
C ARG A 131 10.46 15.40 18.41
N ASN A 132 9.64 15.20 19.42
CA ASN A 132 8.55 16.12 19.73
C ASN A 132 9.10 17.46 20.26
N LYS A 133 8.62 18.58 19.74
CA LYS A 133 9.08 19.91 20.11
C LYS A 133 8.62 20.37 21.51
N LYS A 134 7.48 19.82 21.96
CA LYS A 134 6.88 20.23 23.27
C LYS A 134 7.21 19.25 24.40
N ILE A 135 7.28 17.95 24.08
CA ILE A 135 7.53 16.86 25.04
C ILE A 135 8.93 16.31 24.74
N LYS A 136 9.90 16.70 25.55
CA LYS A 136 11.33 16.45 25.30
C LYS A 136 11.69 14.93 25.21
N ASN A 137 11.00 14.09 25.97
CA ASN A 137 11.21 12.64 26.03
C ASN A 137 10.27 11.84 25.12
N LEU A 138 9.58 12.49 24.17
CA LEU A 138 8.72 11.83 23.18
C LEU A 138 9.37 11.87 21.80
N PHE A 139 9.55 10.70 21.24
CA PHE A 139 10.13 10.49 19.91
C PHE A 139 9.17 9.74 19.01
N PHE A 140 9.32 9.92 17.70
CA PHE A 140 8.54 9.27 16.66
C PHE A 140 9.47 8.58 15.67
N CYS A 141 9.10 7.39 15.21
CA CYS A 141 9.78 6.70 14.11
C CYS A 141 8.75 6.04 13.19
N GLY A 142 9.21 5.54 12.06
CA GLY A 142 8.36 4.85 11.09
C GLY A 142 7.99 5.74 9.89
N GLN A 143 7.01 5.26 9.14
CA GLN A 143 6.68 5.79 7.79
C GLN A 143 6.20 7.25 7.75
N LEU A 144 5.68 7.78 8.85
CA LEU A 144 5.19 9.18 8.90
C LEU A 144 6.31 10.20 9.13
N THR A 145 7.50 9.75 9.49
CA THR A 145 8.68 10.60 9.77
C THR A 145 9.68 10.55 8.62
N VAL A 146 10.80 11.21 8.76
CA VAL A 146 11.94 11.09 7.84
C VAL A 146 12.67 9.76 8.07
N PRO A 147 13.15 9.06 7.01
CA PRO A 147 13.13 9.45 5.58
C PRO A 147 11.79 9.22 4.89
N GLY A 148 10.84 8.43 5.40
CA GLY A 148 9.52 8.26 4.82
C GLY A 148 8.98 6.83 4.84
N PRO A 149 8.01 6.49 3.96
CA PRO A 149 7.37 5.20 3.93
C PRO A 149 8.25 4.10 3.35
N GLY A 150 7.99 2.87 3.78
CA GLY A 150 8.70 1.67 3.35
C GLY A 150 9.48 1.01 4.47
N VAL A 151 9.80 -0.28 4.33
CA VAL A 151 10.52 -1.04 5.37
C VAL A 151 11.92 -0.47 5.63
N PRO A 152 12.79 -0.26 4.63
CA PRO A 152 14.12 0.31 4.89
C PRO A 152 14.06 1.72 5.52
N PRO A 153 13.27 2.68 5.01
CA PRO A 153 13.14 3.99 5.63
C PRO A 153 12.63 3.94 7.08
N SER A 154 11.68 3.06 7.37
CA SER A 154 11.17 2.90 8.75
C SER A 154 12.25 2.39 9.71
N LEU A 155 13.06 1.41 9.29
CA LEU A 155 14.20 0.91 10.07
C LEU A 155 15.26 2.00 10.29
N ILE A 156 15.57 2.79 9.25
CA ILE A 156 16.50 3.92 9.36
C ILE A 156 15.99 4.93 10.39
N SER A 157 14.71 5.30 10.34
CA SER A 157 14.13 6.23 11.31
C SER A 157 14.24 5.72 12.75
N GLY A 158 14.00 4.42 12.96
CA GLY A 158 14.16 3.77 14.27
C GLY A 158 15.58 3.81 14.78
N ASN A 159 16.56 3.53 13.92
CA ASN A 159 17.99 3.60 14.28
C ASN A 159 18.42 5.03 14.64
N VAL A 160 17.97 6.04 13.88
CA VAL A 160 18.26 7.44 14.20
C VAL A 160 17.67 7.84 15.54
N VAL A 161 16.41 7.49 15.82
CA VAL A 161 15.77 7.76 17.11
C VAL A 161 16.50 7.06 18.26
N ALA A 162 16.90 5.80 18.11
CA ALA A 162 17.65 5.09 19.13
C ALA A 162 18.98 5.80 19.45
N ASN A 163 19.72 6.25 18.44
CA ASN A 163 20.98 6.98 18.63
C ASN A 163 20.76 8.36 19.31
N GLU A 164 19.68 9.05 19.00
CA GLU A 164 19.34 10.32 19.70
C GLU A 164 18.97 10.09 21.16
N LEU A 165 18.21 9.04 21.46
CA LEU A 165 17.88 8.66 22.84
C LEU A 165 19.12 8.31 23.65
N ILE A 166 20.06 7.55 23.09
CA ILE A 166 21.32 7.19 23.77
C ILE A 166 22.11 8.45 24.12
N LYS A 167 22.19 9.41 23.21
CA LYS A 167 22.86 10.70 23.49
C LYS A 167 22.21 11.51 24.60
N ASP A 168 20.89 11.42 24.77
CA ASP A 168 20.15 12.18 25.79
C ASP A 168 20.34 11.59 27.20
N ILE A 169 20.74 10.31 27.34
CA ILE A 169 20.89 9.60 28.61
C ILE A 169 22.36 9.33 28.99
N SER A 170 23.30 9.60 28.10
CA SER A 170 24.74 9.54 28.34
C SER A 170 25.30 10.88 28.75
#